data_094a37ddd80ccdcf0217a6ce6614e78a
#
_entry.id   094a37ddd80ccdcf0217a6ce6614e78a
#
_cell.length_a   1.000
_cell.length_b   1.000
_cell.length_c   1.000
_cell.angle_alpha   90.00
_cell.angle_beta   90.00
_cell.angle_gamma   90.00
#
_symmetry.space_group_name_H-M   'P 1'
#
loop_
_entity.id
_entity.type
_entity.pdbx_description
1 polymer ?
#
loop_
_entity_poly.entity_id
_entity_poly.type
_entity_poly.pdbx_seq_one_letter_code
_entity_poly.pdbx_strand_id
1 'polypeptide(L)'
;MNTPNRTTAAAFPHYPNVHVLADGSSLQWSGIYVRRYRYPRVVDSFLVPATPEPLIACVIAGSAQFRERDIGAGWLTRQLRRGDIFVTRSKTPYEVRFSSPVGEEIDVISIHLAVDRYLAALHAAYSNKANEVEVIDFFGRDEALAHLCFACAEMLL
;
A
#
# COMPACT_ATOMS: atom_id res chain seq x y z
N MET A 1 -5.91 7.87 -19.30
CA MET A 1 -5.07 8.85 -18.55
C MET A 1 -3.73 8.20 -18.27
N ASN A 2 -2.63 8.91 -18.53
CA ASN A 2 -1.32 8.38 -18.16
C ASN A 2 -1.11 8.54 -16.65
N THR A 3 -0.82 7.45 -15.94
CA THR A 3 -0.45 7.50 -14.53
C THR A 3 0.86 8.27 -14.38
N PRO A 4 0.95 9.27 -13.48
CA PRO A 4 2.18 10.00 -13.27
C PRO A 4 3.25 9.09 -12.64
N ASN A 5 4.52 9.39 -12.92
CA ASN A 5 5.63 8.64 -12.31
C ASN A 5 5.79 8.94 -10.80
N ARG A 6 5.32 10.10 -10.34
CA ARG A 6 5.37 10.53 -8.94
C ARG A 6 4.07 11.23 -8.55
N THR A 7 3.68 11.03 -7.29
CA THR A 7 2.50 11.66 -6.70
C THR A 7 2.70 11.81 -5.19
N THR A 8 1.70 12.31 -4.48
CA THR A 8 1.63 12.28 -3.01
C THR A 8 0.53 11.34 -2.57
N ALA A 9 0.56 10.87 -1.33
CA ALA A 9 -0.50 10.02 -0.79
C ALA A 9 -1.87 10.70 -0.85
N ALA A 10 -1.94 12.02 -0.63
CA ALA A 10 -3.18 12.79 -0.74
C ALA A 10 -3.74 12.79 -2.15
N ALA A 11 -2.87 12.92 -3.16
CA ALA A 11 -3.22 12.95 -4.58
C ALA A 11 -3.07 11.60 -5.28
N PHE A 12 -2.91 10.50 -4.51
CA PHE A 12 -2.68 9.18 -5.05
C PHE A 12 -3.79 8.83 -6.05
N PRO A 13 -3.47 8.55 -7.31
CA PRO A 13 -4.47 8.41 -8.34
C PRO A 13 -5.36 7.18 -8.10
N HIS A 14 -6.60 7.27 -8.55
CA HIS A 14 -7.43 6.10 -8.69
C HIS A 14 -6.89 5.26 -9.86
N TYR A 15 -6.46 4.05 -9.57
CA TYR A 15 -5.98 3.15 -10.63
C TYR A 15 -7.12 2.74 -11.55
N PRO A 16 -6.86 2.62 -12.86
CA PRO A 16 -7.81 2.01 -13.76
C PRO A 16 -8.21 0.62 -13.24
N ASN A 17 -9.51 0.33 -13.22
CA ASN A 17 -10.07 -0.94 -12.77
C ASN A 17 -9.90 -1.27 -11.28
N VAL A 18 -9.64 -0.28 -10.42
CA VAL A 18 -9.62 -0.44 -8.98
C VAL A 18 -10.75 0.39 -8.38
N HIS A 19 -11.56 -0.23 -7.54
CA HIS A 19 -12.64 0.46 -6.85
C HIS A 19 -12.17 0.92 -5.48
N VAL A 20 -12.27 2.23 -5.22
CA VAL A 20 -12.14 2.76 -3.86
C VAL A 20 -13.44 2.43 -3.12
N LEU A 21 -13.36 1.54 -2.14
CA LEU A 21 -14.49 1.18 -1.29
C LEU A 21 -14.73 2.21 -0.21
N ALA A 22 -13.65 2.76 0.34
CA ALA A 22 -13.71 3.77 1.38
C ALA A 22 -12.42 4.60 1.40
N ASP A 23 -12.56 5.87 1.80
CA ASP A 23 -11.47 6.82 1.99
C ASP A 23 -11.60 7.44 3.39
N GLY A 24 -10.53 7.40 4.17
CA GLY A 24 -10.48 7.89 5.54
C GLY A 24 -10.40 9.40 5.70
N SER A 25 -10.57 10.17 4.64
CA SER A 25 -10.53 11.65 4.71
C SER A 25 -11.56 12.24 5.68
N SER A 26 -12.70 11.57 5.88
CA SER A 26 -13.73 11.95 6.85
C SER A 26 -13.34 11.70 8.31
N LEU A 27 -12.37 10.84 8.58
CA LEU A 27 -11.96 10.46 9.93
C LEU A 27 -11.03 11.49 10.60
N GLN A 28 -10.69 12.58 9.90
CA GLN A 28 -9.84 13.67 10.40
C GLN A 28 -8.49 13.20 10.99
N TRP A 29 -7.96 12.09 10.50
CA TRP A 29 -6.65 11.59 10.90
C TRP A 29 -5.55 12.44 10.26
N SER A 30 -5.05 13.40 11.04
CA SER A 30 -4.01 14.32 10.55
C SER A 30 -2.73 13.58 10.16
N GLY A 31 -2.37 13.67 8.88
CA GLY A 31 -1.14 13.08 8.34
C GLY A 31 -1.18 11.57 8.17
N ILE A 32 -2.36 10.95 8.21
CA ILE A 32 -2.56 9.53 7.92
C ILE A 32 -3.60 9.43 6.80
N TYR A 33 -3.22 8.84 5.68
CA TYR A 33 -4.09 8.66 4.52
C TYR A 33 -4.46 7.19 4.41
N VAL A 34 -5.70 6.87 4.71
CA VAL A 34 -6.20 5.49 4.71
C VAL A 34 -7.21 5.32 3.59
N ARG A 35 -7.03 4.30 2.76
CA ARG A 35 -7.97 3.93 1.70
C ARG A 35 -8.14 2.44 1.64
N ARG A 36 -9.37 2.00 1.42
CA ARG A 36 -9.68 0.61 1.13
C ARG A 36 -10.01 0.47 -0.35
N TYR A 37 -9.32 -0.44 -0.99
CA TYR A 37 -9.45 -0.73 -2.42
C TYR A 37 -9.99 -2.12 -2.65
N ARG A 38 -10.78 -2.27 -3.69
CA ARG A 38 -11.15 -3.56 -4.25
C ARG A 38 -10.55 -3.71 -5.63
N TYR A 39 -9.73 -4.73 -5.78
CA TYR A 39 -9.12 -5.09 -7.05
C TYR A 39 -9.96 -6.15 -7.74
N PRO A 40 -10.21 -6.02 -9.06
CA PRO A 40 -10.89 -7.06 -9.82
C PRO A 40 -10.04 -8.33 -9.89
N ARG A 41 -10.66 -9.41 -10.31
CA ARG A 41 -10.04 -10.75 -10.40
C ARG A 41 -8.76 -10.80 -11.21
N VAL A 42 -8.68 -9.96 -12.22
CA VAL A 42 -7.51 -9.85 -13.11
C VAL A 42 -7.23 -8.40 -13.37
N VAL A 43 -5.99 -8.01 -13.16
CA VAL A 43 -5.43 -6.72 -13.55
C VAL A 43 -4.17 -7.00 -14.35
N ASP A 44 -4.20 -6.71 -15.64
CA ASP A 44 -3.13 -7.06 -16.57
C ASP A 44 -1.82 -6.35 -16.25
N SER A 45 -1.85 -5.05 -16.10
CA SER A 45 -0.72 -4.27 -15.60
C SER A 45 -1.14 -2.84 -15.33
N PHE A 46 -0.60 -2.23 -14.30
CA PHE A 46 -0.65 -0.79 -14.09
C PHE A 46 0.60 -0.29 -13.38
N LEU A 47 0.89 0.99 -13.61
CA LEU A 47 2.00 1.67 -12.97
C LEU A 47 1.54 2.19 -11.59
N VAL A 48 2.30 1.83 -10.55
CA VAL A 48 2.18 2.41 -9.21
C VAL A 48 3.17 3.58 -9.15
N PRO A 49 2.72 4.82 -8.98
CA PRO A 49 3.62 5.96 -8.90
C PRO A 49 4.42 5.95 -7.60
N ALA A 50 5.62 6.50 -7.65
CA ALA A 50 6.40 6.73 -6.44
C ALA A 50 5.72 7.77 -5.54
N THR A 51 5.70 7.52 -4.24
CA THR A 51 5.24 8.48 -3.21
C THR A 51 6.33 8.70 -2.16
N PRO A 52 6.51 9.92 -1.66
CA PRO A 52 7.46 10.18 -0.58
C PRO A 52 6.97 9.61 0.76
N GLU A 53 5.66 9.39 0.89
CA GLU A 53 5.02 8.87 2.09
C GLU A 53 5.21 7.35 2.18
N PRO A 54 5.72 6.84 3.32
CA PRO A 54 5.74 5.40 3.56
C PRO A 54 4.34 4.79 3.48
N LEU A 55 4.25 3.62 2.86
CA LEU A 55 3.03 2.85 2.67
C LEU A 55 3.07 1.58 3.52
N ILE A 56 1.98 1.32 4.21
CA ILE A 56 1.61 0.00 4.73
C ILE A 56 0.37 -0.44 3.96
N ALA A 57 0.44 -1.56 3.27
CA ALA A 57 -0.72 -2.17 2.63
C ALA A 57 -0.98 -3.55 3.21
N CYS A 58 -2.25 -3.91 3.42
CA CYS A 58 -2.63 -5.20 3.96
C CYS A 58 -3.80 -5.79 3.17
N VAL A 59 -3.73 -7.08 2.87
CA VAL A 59 -4.82 -7.83 2.25
C VAL A 59 -5.90 -8.10 3.30
N ILE A 60 -7.07 -7.51 3.13
CA ILE A 60 -8.21 -7.64 4.07
C ILE A 60 -9.05 -8.86 3.73
N ALA A 61 -9.24 -9.15 2.45
CA ALA A 61 -10.00 -10.31 1.98
C ALA A 61 -9.51 -10.77 0.61
N GLY A 62 -9.81 -12.03 0.28
CA GLY A 62 -9.45 -12.66 -0.98
C GLY A 62 -8.02 -13.20 -1.02
N SER A 63 -7.65 -13.71 -2.19
CA SER A 63 -6.31 -14.21 -2.50
C SER A 63 -5.98 -14.03 -3.97
N ALA A 64 -4.70 -13.80 -4.28
CA ALA A 64 -4.25 -13.68 -5.66
C ALA A 64 -2.79 -14.04 -5.86
N GLN A 65 -2.44 -14.31 -7.10
CA GLN A 65 -1.09 -14.20 -7.55
C GLN A 65 -0.80 -12.71 -7.84
N PHE A 66 0.16 -12.17 -7.15
CA PHE A 66 0.65 -10.81 -7.32
C PHE A 66 2.01 -10.84 -8.01
N ARG A 67 2.20 -9.98 -8.96
CA ARG A 67 3.48 -9.80 -9.65
C ARG A 67 3.85 -8.33 -9.65
N GLU A 68 5.08 -8.06 -9.30
CA GLU A 68 5.64 -6.69 -9.29
C GLU A 68 6.99 -6.66 -10.00
N ARG A 69 7.36 -5.51 -10.51
CA ARG A 69 8.71 -5.24 -11.02
C ARG A 69 9.04 -3.76 -11.01
N ASP A 70 10.29 -3.43 -10.81
CA ASP A 70 10.82 -2.13 -11.21
C ASP A 70 10.81 -2.01 -12.73
N ILE A 71 10.69 -0.77 -13.23
CA ILE A 71 10.66 -0.53 -14.67
C ILE A 71 11.96 -1.04 -15.30
N GLY A 72 11.82 -1.96 -16.25
CA GLY A 72 12.96 -2.60 -16.94
C GLY A 72 13.55 -3.82 -16.24
N ALA A 73 13.03 -4.19 -15.04
CA ALA A 73 13.47 -5.39 -14.31
C ALA A 73 12.58 -6.61 -14.59
N GLY A 74 13.01 -7.77 -14.10
CA GLY A 74 12.23 -9.00 -14.14
C GLY A 74 11.06 -8.98 -13.17
N TRP A 75 10.02 -9.77 -13.45
CA TRP A 75 8.85 -9.92 -12.57
C TRP A 75 9.17 -10.75 -11.33
N LEU A 76 8.88 -10.20 -10.16
CA LEU A 76 8.82 -10.92 -8.91
C LEU A 76 7.38 -11.40 -8.69
N THR A 77 7.19 -12.66 -8.37
CA THR A 77 5.86 -13.27 -8.16
C THR A 77 5.67 -13.66 -6.70
N ARG A 78 4.52 -13.32 -6.14
CA ARG A 78 4.13 -13.66 -4.77
C ARG A 78 2.69 -14.17 -4.74
N GLN A 79 2.36 -14.98 -3.74
CA GLN A 79 0.97 -15.33 -3.43
C GLN A 79 0.48 -14.43 -2.31
N LEU A 80 -0.62 -13.75 -2.56
CA LEU A 80 -1.29 -12.91 -1.58
C LEU A 80 -2.43 -13.67 -0.91
N ARG A 81 -2.55 -13.49 0.39
CA ARG A 81 -3.63 -14.02 1.22
C ARG A 81 -4.01 -12.98 2.26
N ARG A 82 -5.20 -13.12 2.81
CA ARG A 82 -5.64 -12.29 3.94
C ARG A 82 -4.58 -12.25 5.05
N GLY A 83 -4.24 -11.05 5.49
CA GLY A 83 -3.24 -10.76 6.52
C GLY A 83 -1.81 -10.59 5.98
N ASP A 84 -1.57 -10.77 4.68
CA ASP A 84 -0.27 -10.43 4.10
C ASP A 84 -0.12 -8.91 4.02
N ILE A 85 1.08 -8.45 4.34
CA ILE A 85 1.43 -7.03 4.50
C ILE A 85 2.57 -6.68 3.56
N PHE A 86 2.46 -5.49 3.01
CA PHE A 86 3.55 -4.79 2.33
C PHE A 86 3.88 -3.53 3.14
N VAL A 87 5.15 -3.31 3.38
CA VAL A 87 5.68 -2.03 3.85
C VAL A 87 6.68 -1.56 2.84
N THR A 88 6.51 -0.36 2.33
CA THR A 88 7.43 0.20 1.33
C THR A 88 7.51 1.71 1.43
N ARG A 89 8.63 2.25 0.99
CA ARG A 89 8.81 3.65 0.65
C ARG A 89 9.35 3.73 -0.77
N SER A 90 8.44 3.58 -1.72
CA SER A 90 8.81 3.53 -3.14
C SER A 90 9.41 4.86 -3.61
N LYS A 91 10.71 4.85 -3.89
CA LYS A 91 11.45 6.01 -4.44
C LYS A 91 11.29 6.13 -5.95
N THR A 92 10.90 5.05 -6.62
CA THR A 92 10.68 4.92 -8.07
C THR A 92 9.32 4.31 -8.37
N PRO A 93 8.71 4.63 -9.51
CA PRO A 93 7.49 3.95 -9.92
C PRO A 93 7.78 2.50 -10.28
N TYR A 94 6.81 1.63 -10.06
CA TYR A 94 6.90 0.19 -10.36
C TYR A 94 5.61 -0.33 -10.99
N GLU A 95 5.69 -1.45 -11.67
CA GLU A 95 4.55 -2.10 -12.30
C GLU A 95 4.03 -3.26 -11.46
N VAL A 96 2.71 -3.42 -11.42
CA VAL A 96 2.05 -4.54 -10.73
C VAL A 96 1.01 -5.20 -11.62
N ARG A 97 0.76 -6.50 -11.34
CA ARG A 97 -0.28 -7.33 -11.93
C ARG A 97 -0.94 -8.16 -10.84
N PHE A 98 -2.23 -8.41 -11.03
CA PHE A 98 -2.98 -9.32 -10.15
C PHE A 98 -3.73 -10.36 -10.97
N SER A 99 -3.76 -11.59 -10.48
CA SER A 99 -4.68 -12.60 -10.96
C SER A 99 -5.16 -13.48 -9.81
N SER A 100 -6.48 -13.60 -9.63
CA SER A 100 -7.05 -14.50 -8.64
C SER A 100 -7.40 -15.84 -9.29
N PRO A 101 -6.75 -16.93 -8.93
CA PRO A 101 -7.04 -18.25 -9.47
C PRO A 101 -8.42 -18.77 -9.04
N VAL A 102 -8.95 -18.28 -7.92
CA VAL A 102 -10.26 -18.68 -7.36
C VAL A 102 -11.39 -17.80 -7.90
N GLY A 103 -11.05 -16.77 -8.69
CA GLY A 103 -12.05 -15.86 -9.27
C GLY A 103 -12.67 -14.89 -8.29
N GLU A 104 -12.04 -14.66 -7.13
CA GLU A 104 -12.46 -13.71 -6.13
C GLU A 104 -11.81 -12.33 -6.35
N GLU A 105 -12.52 -11.28 -5.94
CA GLU A 105 -11.95 -9.95 -5.81
C GLU A 105 -11.06 -9.86 -4.57
N ILE A 106 -10.09 -8.94 -4.57
CA ILE A 106 -9.18 -8.75 -3.46
C ILE A 106 -9.44 -7.39 -2.84
N ASP A 107 -9.69 -7.38 -1.54
CA ASP A 107 -9.77 -6.14 -0.76
C ASP A 107 -8.41 -5.87 -0.10
N VAL A 108 -7.90 -4.66 -0.30
CA VAL A 108 -6.64 -4.20 0.28
C VAL A 108 -6.87 -2.86 0.96
N ILE A 109 -6.35 -2.71 2.17
CA ILE A 109 -6.23 -1.40 2.80
C ILE A 109 -4.83 -0.86 2.57
N SER A 110 -4.74 0.42 2.25
CA SER A 110 -3.50 1.17 2.11
C SER A 110 -3.47 2.30 3.13
N ILE A 111 -2.41 2.38 3.89
CA ILE A 111 -2.18 3.39 4.91
C ILE A 111 -0.87 4.09 4.57
N HIS A 112 -0.95 5.38 4.22
CA HIS A 112 0.24 6.20 4.02
C HIS A 112 0.41 7.15 5.21
N LEU A 113 1.65 7.33 5.63
CA LEU A 113 2.01 8.29 6.67
C LEU A 113 2.62 9.53 6.04
N ALA A 114 2.09 10.72 6.34
CA ALA A 114 2.70 11.96 5.91
C ALA A 114 4.18 12.01 6.37
N VAL A 115 5.03 12.58 5.53
CA VAL A 115 6.50 12.56 5.75
C VAL A 115 6.89 13.17 7.08
N ASP A 116 6.25 14.27 7.48
CA ASP A 116 6.48 14.92 8.78
C ASP A 116 6.13 14.03 9.97
N ARG A 117 5.01 13.29 9.88
CA ARG A 117 4.59 12.33 10.90
C ARG A 117 5.53 11.14 10.99
N TYR A 118 5.94 10.62 9.85
CA TYR A 118 6.92 9.56 9.78
C TYR A 118 8.26 9.98 10.40
N LEU A 119 8.77 11.16 10.04
CA LEU A 119 10.03 11.68 10.60
C LEU A 119 9.91 11.93 12.11
N ALA A 120 8.79 12.49 12.56
CA ALA A 120 8.55 12.67 14.00
C ALA A 120 8.55 11.35 14.77
N ALA A 121 7.95 10.30 14.21
CA ALA A 121 7.97 8.96 14.81
C ALA A 121 9.38 8.37 14.86
N LEU A 122 10.19 8.53 13.79
CA LEU A 122 11.59 8.11 13.79
C LEU A 122 12.40 8.84 14.85
N HIS A 123 12.26 10.16 14.98
CA HIS A 123 12.96 10.93 16.00
C HIS A 123 12.53 10.52 17.42
N ALA A 124 11.25 10.24 17.64
CA ALA A 124 10.78 9.76 18.94
C ALA A 124 11.35 8.37 19.29
N ALA A 125 11.47 7.48 18.31
CA ALA A 125 11.96 6.11 18.54
C ALA A 125 13.48 6.00 18.60
N TYR A 126 14.22 6.77 17.79
CA TYR A 126 15.66 6.58 17.57
C TYR A 126 16.48 7.81 17.91
N SER A 127 15.89 8.90 18.38
CA SER A 127 16.57 10.15 18.79
C SER A 127 17.57 10.64 17.73
N ASN A 128 18.82 10.79 18.08
CA ASN A 128 19.90 11.27 17.20
C ASN A 128 20.27 10.32 16.06
N LYS A 129 19.82 9.07 16.08
CA LYS A 129 20.02 8.09 15.01
C LYS A 129 18.88 8.04 13.99
N ALA A 130 17.87 8.87 14.13
CA ALA A 130 16.71 8.86 13.24
C ALA A 130 17.08 9.02 11.75
N ASN A 131 18.13 9.77 11.43
CA ASN A 131 18.62 9.96 10.07
C ASN A 131 19.38 8.74 9.49
N GLU A 132 19.73 7.78 10.33
CA GLU A 132 20.41 6.54 9.93
C GLU A 132 19.42 5.40 9.68
N VAL A 133 18.13 5.61 9.99
CA VAL A 133 17.07 4.60 9.88
C VAL A 133 16.28 4.83 8.60
N GLU A 134 16.15 3.79 7.82
CA GLU A 134 15.28 3.78 6.63
C GLU A 134 14.20 2.70 6.75
N VAL A 135 13.02 2.98 6.15
CA VAL A 135 12.06 1.92 5.88
C VAL A 135 12.64 1.00 4.81
N ILE A 136 12.73 -0.27 5.11
CA ILE A 136 13.06 -1.30 4.14
C ILE A 136 11.77 -1.86 3.54
N ASP A 137 11.83 -2.28 2.29
CA ASP A 137 10.73 -2.99 1.68
C ASP A 137 10.53 -4.34 2.38
N PHE A 138 9.31 -4.57 2.84
CA PHE A 138 8.92 -5.78 3.53
C PHE A 138 7.67 -6.37 2.89
N PHE A 139 7.70 -7.66 2.66
CA PHE A 139 6.51 -8.45 2.33
C PHE A 139 6.47 -9.67 3.23
N GLY A 140 5.37 -9.89 3.89
CA GLY A 140 5.21 -11.04 4.78
C GLY A 140 4.00 -10.90 5.69
N ARG A 141 4.10 -11.55 6.85
CA ARG A 141 3.06 -11.51 7.89
C ARG A 141 3.63 -10.90 9.16
N ASP A 142 2.87 -9.97 9.69
CA ASP A 142 3.04 -9.40 11.02
C ASP A 142 1.65 -9.27 11.64
N GLU A 143 1.37 -10.06 12.67
CA GLU A 143 0.04 -10.14 13.28
C GLU A 143 -0.39 -8.81 13.90
N ALA A 144 0.53 -8.06 14.50
CA ALA A 144 0.21 -6.78 15.12
C ALA A 144 -0.18 -5.74 14.06
N LEU A 145 0.61 -5.61 12.99
CA LEU A 145 0.28 -4.73 11.88
C LEU A 145 -0.99 -5.16 11.16
N ALA A 146 -1.21 -6.47 10.96
CA ALA A 146 -2.42 -6.97 10.32
C ALA A 146 -3.67 -6.60 11.14
N HIS A 147 -3.64 -6.78 12.46
CA HIS A 147 -4.75 -6.39 13.33
C HIS A 147 -5.03 -4.89 13.31
N LEU A 148 -3.99 -4.05 13.30
CA LEU A 148 -4.15 -2.60 13.12
C LEU A 148 -4.81 -2.27 11.76
N CYS A 149 -4.37 -2.90 10.69
CA CYS A 149 -4.96 -2.71 9.35
C CYS A 149 -6.43 -3.15 9.32
N PHE A 150 -6.79 -4.29 9.94
CA PHE A 150 -8.17 -4.74 10.02
C PHE A 150 -9.03 -3.76 10.82
N ALA A 151 -8.54 -3.27 11.97
CA ALA A 151 -9.25 -2.26 12.75
C ALA A 151 -9.47 -0.96 11.94
N CYS A 152 -8.44 -0.48 11.22
CA CYS A 152 -8.59 0.67 10.34
C CYS A 152 -9.62 0.42 9.22
N ALA A 153 -9.67 -0.80 8.65
CA ALA A 153 -10.62 -1.14 7.61
C ALA A 153 -12.07 -1.17 8.14
N GLU A 154 -12.29 -1.60 9.37
CA GLU A 154 -13.59 -1.58 10.03
C GLU A 154 -14.07 -0.16 10.35
N MET A 155 -13.15 0.74 10.70
CA MET A 155 -13.49 2.15 10.95
C MET A 155 -13.88 2.94 9.69
N LEU A 156 -13.59 2.40 8.51
CA LEU A 156 -13.96 2.99 7.23
C LEU A 156 -15.35 2.56 6.73
N LEU A 157 -16.04 1.65 7.42
CA LEU A 157 -17.37 1.17 7.06
C LEU A 157 -18.45 2.08 7.61
#